data_dba2f52d8bcb25843350943e666ed9ef
#
_entry.id   dba2f52d8bcb25843350943e666ed9ef
#
_cell.length_a   1.000
_cell.length_b   1.000
_cell.length_c   1.000
_cell.angle_alpha   90.00
_cell.angle_beta   90.00
_cell.angle_gamma   90.00
#
_symmetry.space_group_name_H-M   'P 1'
#
loop_
_entity.id
_entity.type
_entity.pdbx_description
1 polymer ?
#
loop_
_entity_poly.entity_id
_entity_poly.type
_entity_poly.pdbx_seq_one_letter_code
_entity_poly.pdbx_strand_id
1 'polypeptide(L)'
;MTKNRHTYFSFFFRWIFIFSIWFTLIIGGTVVWAFLNLPETESIQITRQPSVTFLDREGRILASFGDIYGQSIKYEQLPKNLINAVIVTEDRRFFDHIGIDIIGIGRATIVNLKAGRIVQGGSTITQQLAKNLFLSPERSITRKLHEAILSLWLEFRFSKKQILSIYLNRVYLGSGTYGVQAASEKYFNKKVEDLDLYECALIASLLKAPSKYNPISNRNLSNERTKKVLRNMVNNNLVKISEIEQFKKNKSLYKDISDPPKSARYFVDWLLPRVKSYLGGIKEDLIVRTTLDMELQRKAEESLTKISQNYKSANQSAIVVLDLNGGVLAMVGGRDYGDSQFNRVTQAQRQPGSAFKLFVYLVALENGFQPSDLIEDSQVSIEDWSPENYKKEFLGDISISDAFAKSINTVAVKVSEEVGRNKVINKAKSMGISSNLINSPSIALGTSEVNLLELTGAYNVVANGGNGVWTHGVRLIENIEGELLYLRKGFGPGRILDEKTSHSMTQLLEETILNGTGKNAMINRPVAGKTGTSQSLRDAWFVGFSSDMVTGVWFGNDNDSPMKKVTGGNAPAILWSDFMKKAHKGRPITSLKKDKSDISSSNFKKDKKTLKKKLIQKNEGLFDRLINNLLR
;
A
#
# COMPACT_ATOMS: atom_id res chain seq x y z
N MET A 1 61.36 33.96 54.98
CA MET A 1 60.54 33.84 53.78
C MET A 1 59.35 32.84 53.89
N THR A 2 58.76 32.70 55.07
CA THR A 2 57.70 31.66 55.30
C THR A 2 56.28 32.22 55.58
N LYS A 3 56.12 33.56 55.71
CA LYS A 3 54.88 34.22 56.12
C LYS A 3 53.89 34.45 54.95
N ASN A 4 54.30 34.44 53.70
CA ASN A 4 53.44 34.73 52.52
C ASN A 4 52.73 33.52 51.92
N ARG A 5 53.15 32.29 52.18
CA ARG A 5 52.55 31.09 51.64
C ARG A 5 51.16 30.76 52.20
N HIS A 6 50.95 31.01 53.49
CA HIS A 6 49.66 30.80 54.18
C HIS A 6 48.56 31.74 53.70
N THR A 7 48.91 32.99 53.36
CA THR A 7 47.95 34.02 52.91
C THR A 7 47.44 33.72 51.51
N TYR A 8 48.28 33.27 50.57
CA TYR A 8 47.84 32.85 49.21
C TYR A 8 47.03 31.57 49.24
N PHE A 9 47.32 30.63 50.14
CA PHE A 9 46.60 29.39 50.29
C PHE A 9 45.18 29.62 50.85
N SER A 10 45.04 30.48 51.87
CA SER A 10 43.77 30.89 52.45
C SER A 10 42.91 31.71 51.46
N PHE A 11 43.55 32.59 50.66
CA PHE A 11 42.87 33.33 49.58
C PHE A 11 42.36 32.43 48.47
N PHE A 12 43.14 31.42 48.03
CA PHE A 12 42.76 30.43 47.04
C PHE A 12 41.58 29.55 47.52
N PHE A 13 41.59 29.11 48.78
CA PHE A 13 40.47 28.33 49.36
C PHE A 13 39.20 29.18 49.54
N ARG A 14 39.32 30.46 49.84
CA ARG A 14 38.17 31.38 49.90
C ARG A 14 37.52 31.52 48.53
N TRP A 15 38.29 31.71 47.49
CA TRP A 15 37.73 31.80 46.13
C TRP A 15 37.13 30.50 45.65
N ILE A 16 37.74 29.37 45.93
CA ILE A 16 37.13 28.05 45.64
C ILE A 16 35.80 27.89 46.38
N PHE A 17 35.74 28.29 47.64
CA PHE A 17 34.51 28.23 48.43
C PHE A 17 33.42 29.15 47.87
N ILE A 18 33.76 30.39 47.53
CA ILE A 18 32.83 31.33 46.88
C ILE A 18 32.38 30.82 45.53
N PHE A 19 33.30 30.33 44.71
CA PHE A 19 32.96 29.69 43.43
C PHE A 19 32.07 28.44 43.60
N SER A 20 32.31 27.64 44.61
CA SER A 20 31.47 26.47 44.93
C SER A 20 30.04 26.88 45.31
N ILE A 21 29.88 27.94 46.12
CA ILE A 21 28.55 28.47 46.47
C ILE A 21 27.82 29.00 45.21
N TRP A 22 28.48 29.86 44.42
CA TRP A 22 27.88 30.36 43.19
C TRP A 22 27.56 29.25 42.18
N PHE A 23 28.44 28.27 42.04
CA PHE A 23 28.22 27.11 41.21
C PHE A 23 26.99 26.31 41.66
N THR A 24 26.84 26.10 42.97
CA THR A 24 25.68 25.41 43.55
C THR A 24 24.39 26.21 43.36
N LEU A 25 24.42 27.54 43.54
CA LEU A 25 23.28 28.43 43.31
C LEU A 25 22.86 28.47 41.83
N ILE A 26 23.83 28.54 40.92
CA ILE A 26 23.57 28.54 39.47
C ILE A 26 22.98 27.19 39.05
N ILE A 27 23.55 26.07 39.50
CA ILE A 27 23.01 24.75 39.23
C ILE A 27 21.60 24.60 39.82
N GLY A 28 21.42 24.98 41.11
CA GLY A 28 20.11 24.93 41.76
C GLY A 28 19.07 25.79 41.04
N GLY A 29 19.42 27.01 40.69
CA GLY A 29 18.55 27.90 39.92
C GLY A 29 18.22 27.36 38.52
N THR A 30 19.19 26.76 37.86
CA THR A 30 18.98 26.13 36.53
C THR A 30 18.07 24.91 36.62
N VAL A 31 18.22 24.10 37.67
CA VAL A 31 17.36 22.93 37.93
C VAL A 31 15.93 23.39 38.25
N VAL A 32 15.77 24.38 39.12
CA VAL A 32 14.44 24.94 39.44
C VAL A 32 13.79 25.57 38.21
N TRP A 33 14.53 26.36 37.44
CA TRP A 33 14.03 26.93 36.18
C TRP A 33 13.60 25.86 35.21
N ALA A 34 14.40 24.82 35.01
CA ALA A 34 14.08 23.74 34.11
C ALA A 34 12.87 22.90 34.60
N PHE A 35 12.73 22.75 35.95
CA PHE A 35 11.58 22.04 36.55
C PHE A 35 10.29 22.84 36.35
N LEU A 36 10.33 24.18 36.52
CA LEU A 36 9.18 25.05 36.28
C LEU A 36 8.76 25.13 34.80
N ASN A 37 9.68 24.85 33.87
CA ASN A 37 9.44 24.84 32.44
C ASN A 37 9.32 23.40 31.87
N LEU A 38 9.08 22.38 32.71
CA LEU A 38 8.77 21.05 32.22
C LEU A 38 7.41 21.07 31.47
N PRO A 39 7.29 20.38 30.34
CA PRO A 39 6.01 20.22 29.70
C PRO A 39 5.03 19.52 30.65
N GLU A 40 3.76 19.95 30.64
CA GLU A 40 2.71 19.36 31.47
C GLU A 40 2.64 17.87 31.26
N THR A 41 2.96 17.10 32.31
CA THR A 41 3.01 15.63 32.26
C THR A 41 1.62 14.99 32.19
N GLU A 42 0.54 15.74 32.48
CA GLU A 42 -0.84 15.30 32.36
C GLU A 42 -1.32 15.29 30.90
N SER A 43 -0.69 16.04 30.02
CA SER A 43 -1.00 16.06 28.60
C SER A 43 -0.14 15.08 27.79
N ILE A 44 0.16 13.88 28.29
CA ILE A 44 0.75 12.80 27.47
C ILE A 44 -0.31 12.28 26.47
N GLN A 45 -1.05 13.16 25.85
CA GLN A 45 -1.61 12.94 24.54
C GLN A 45 -0.43 13.12 23.56
N ILE A 46 0.35 12.03 23.43
CA ILE A 46 1.28 11.89 22.31
C ILE A 46 0.46 12.25 21.09
N THR A 47 0.86 13.26 20.35
CA THR A 47 0.34 13.58 19.02
C THR A 47 0.76 12.44 18.08
N ARG A 48 0.18 11.29 18.36
CA ARG A 48 0.32 10.05 17.59
C ARG A 48 -0.48 10.22 16.33
N GLN A 49 0.14 10.01 15.17
CA GLN A 49 -0.63 9.82 13.96
C GLN A 49 -1.13 8.37 13.94
N PRO A 50 -2.46 8.16 13.98
CA PRO A 50 -3.01 6.83 13.91
C PRO A 50 -2.50 6.08 12.69
N SER A 51 -2.22 4.79 12.85
CA SER A 51 -1.74 3.95 11.77
C SER A 51 -2.89 3.38 10.94
N VAL A 52 -2.63 3.18 9.65
CA VAL A 52 -3.55 2.46 8.75
C VAL A 52 -2.78 1.34 8.10
N THR A 53 -3.11 0.11 8.45
CA THR A 53 -2.51 -1.08 7.87
C THR A 53 -3.45 -1.69 6.83
N PHE A 54 -3.00 -1.76 5.58
CA PHE A 54 -3.72 -2.38 4.48
C PHE A 54 -3.29 -3.84 4.34
N LEU A 55 -4.28 -4.73 4.35
CA LEU A 55 -4.10 -6.16 4.12
C LEU A 55 -4.70 -6.56 2.78
N ASP A 56 -4.08 -7.52 2.10
CA ASP A 56 -4.67 -8.15 0.93
C ASP A 56 -5.89 -9.02 1.31
N ARG A 57 -6.50 -9.66 0.33
CA ARG A 57 -7.69 -10.52 0.54
C ARG A 57 -7.43 -11.73 1.44
N GLU A 58 -6.17 -12.15 1.57
CA GLU A 58 -5.72 -13.29 2.39
C GLU A 58 -5.18 -12.87 3.77
N GLY A 59 -5.11 -11.56 4.04
CA GLY A 59 -4.64 -11.00 5.31
C GLY A 59 -3.14 -10.70 5.34
N ARG A 60 -2.42 -10.73 4.21
CA ARG A 60 -1.00 -10.33 4.11
C ARG A 60 -0.87 -8.82 4.03
N ILE A 61 0.13 -8.25 4.68
CA ILE A 61 0.34 -6.80 4.71
C ILE A 61 0.76 -6.29 3.32
N LEU A 62 0.01 -5.32 2.81
CA LEU A 62 0.33 -4.57 1.58
C LEU A 62 1.16 -3.32 1.87
N ALA A 63 0.73 -2.54 2.84
CA ALA A 63 1.40 -1.33 3.29
C ALA A 63 0.83 -0.89 4.64
N SER A 64 1.61 -0.06 5.35
CA SER A 64 1.15 0.60 6.55
C SER A 64 1.59 2.06 6.51
N PHE A 65 0.71 2.96 6.93
CA PHE A 65 0.91 4.41 7.01
C PHE A 65 0.66 4.88 8.43
N GLY A 66 1.30 5.97 8.83
CA GLY A 66 1.27 6.44 10.21
C GLY A 66 2.22 5.67 11.11
N ASP A 67 2.05 5.84 12.40
CA ASP A 67 2.90 5.22 13.41
C ASP A 67 2.34 3.85 13.78
N ILE A 68 3.01 2.77 13.34
CA ILE A 68 2.61 1.39 13.65
C ILE A 68 3.15 1.05 15.04
N TYR A 69 2.24 0.87 16.00
CA TYR A 69 2.55 0.35 17.32
C TYR A 69 2.03 -1.09 17.44
N GLY A 70 2.91 -2.00 17.86
CA GLY A 70 2.51 -3.36 18.26
C GLY A 70 1.83 -3.36 19.64
N GLN A 71 1.26 -4.50 20.01
CA GLN A 71 0.79 -4.71 21.39
C GLN A 71 1.91 -4.39 22.38
N SER A 72 1.57 -3.73 23.49
CA SER A 72 2.53 -3.43 24.54
C SER A 72 3.05 -4.72 25.20
N ILE A 73 4.36 -4.92 25.17
CA ILE A 73 5.03 -6.08 25.70
C ILE A 73 5.56 -5.78 27.10
N LYS A 74 5.26 -6.64 28.07
CA LYS A 74 5.83 -6.56 29.42
C LYS A 74 7.29 -7.02 29.41
N TYR A 75 8.08 -6.55 30.38
CA TYR A 75 9.51 -6.91 30.49
C TYR A 75 9.74 -8.44 30.52
N GLU A 76 8.87 -9.17 31.20
CA GLU A 76 8.95 -10.62 31.39
C GLU A 76 8.73 -11.41 30.07
N GLN A 77 8.11 -10.79 29.08
CA GLN A 77 7.87 -11.37 27.75
C GLN A 77 9.01 -11.09 26.78
N LEU A 78 9.95 -10.21 27.14
CA LEU A 78 11.08 -9.86 26.26
C LEU A 78 12.14 -10.97 26.29
N PRO A 79 12.61 -11.45 25.13
CA PRO A 79 13.72 -12.41 25.09
C PRO A 79 14.97 -11.85 25.77
N LYS A 80 15.63 -12.66 26.60
CA LYS A 80 16.89 -12.28 27.26
C LYS A 80 17.94 -11.80 26.27
N ASN A 81 18.01 -12.41 25.09
CA ASN A 81 18.93 -12.02 24.03
C ASN A 81 18.64 -10.62 23.49
N LEU A 82 17.35 -10.22 23.38
CA LEU A 82 16.98 -8.88 22.95
C LEU A 82 17.39 -7.84 24.00
N ILE A 83 17.08 -8.09 25.29
CA ILE A 83 17.48 -7.21 26.40
C ILE A 83 19.00 -7.01 26.37
N ASN A 84 19.77 -8.10 26.32
CA ASN A 84 21.22 -8.08 26.29
C ASN A 84 21.77 -7.30 25.07
N ALA A 85 21.22 -7.55 23.87
CA ALA A 85 21.64 -6.88 22.65
C ALA A 85 21.39 -5.36 22.71
N VAL A 86 20.25 -4.93 23.25
CA VAL A 86 19.89 -3.53 23.42
C VAL A 86 20.83 -2.85 24.44
N ILE A 87 20.99 -3.43 25.61
CA ILE A 87 21.82 -2.88 26.68
C ILE A 87 23.28 -2.73 26.22
N VAL A 88 23.86 -3.78 25.63
CA VAL A 88 25.26 -3.74 25.19
C VAL A 88 25.49 -2.73 24.04
N THR A 89 24.44 -2.44 23.30
CA THR A 89 24.52 -1.52 22.14
C THR A 89 24.31 -0.08 22.52
N GLU A 90 23.31 0.22 23.37
CA GLU A 90 22.86 1.57 23.67
C GLU A 90 23.36 2.06 25.02
N ASP A 91 23.35 1.21 26.06
CA ASP A 91 23.61 1.65 27.44
C ASP A 91 24.11 0.50 28.32
N ARG A 92 25.42 0.20 28.25
CA ARG A 92 26.01 -0.97 28.92
C ARG A 92 25.85 -0.98 30.44
N ARG A 93 25.68 0.19 31.03
CA ARG A 93 25.56 0.38 32.47
C ARG A 93 24.14 0.76 32.88
N PHE A 94 23.16 0.43 32.07
CA PHE A 94 21.77 0.81 32.26
C PHE A 94 21.26 0.48 33.68
N PHE A 95 21.63 -0.65 34.25
CA PHE A 95 21.20 -1.06 35.58
C PHE A 95 22.01 -0.42 36.73
N ASP A 96 23.15 0.26 36.43
CA ASP A 96 24.11 0.74 37.43
C ASP A 96 24.00 2.26 37.71
N HIS A 97 23.26 3.00 36.89
CA HIS A 97 23.12 4.46 37.03
C HIS A 97 21.67 4.91 37.20
N ILE A 98 21.45 6.12 37.67
CA ILE A 98 20.14 6.73 37.97
C ILE A 98 19.63 7.62 36.83
N GLY A 99 19.65 7.15 35.59
CA GLY A 99 19.17 7.90 34.42
C GLY A 99 20.26 8.64 33.65
N ILE A 100 21.34 9.05 34.29
CA ILE A 100 22.51 9.70 33.70
C ILE A 100 23.76 8.86 34.00
N ASP A 101 24.52 8.45 33.00
CA ASP A 101 25.79 7.74 33.15
C ASP A 101 26.98 8.69 33.03
N ILE A 102 27.39 9.29 34.17
CA ILE A 102 28.52 10.22 34.21
C ILE A 102 29.82 9.55 33.74
N ILE A 103 30.06 8.30 34.10
CA ILE A 103 31.25 7.53 33.67
C ILE A 103 31.21 7.26 32.17
N GLY A 104 30.02 6.94 31.65
CA GLY A 104 29.79 6.76 30.23
C GLY A 104 30.04 8.04 29.42
N ILE A 105 29.58 9.18 29.92
CA ILE A 105 29.85 10.50 29.33
C ILE A 105 31.36 10.79 29.32
N GLY A 106 32.05 10.60 30.42
CA GLY A 106 33.51 10.79 30.51
C GLY A 106 34.26 9.91 29.52
N ARG A 107 33.92 8.64 29.45
CA ARG A 107 34.50 7.69 28.48
C ARG A 107 34.21 8.13 27.03
N ALA A 108 32.98 8.51 26.71
CA ALA A 108 32.60 8.94 25.37
C ALA A 108 33.37 10.20 24.95
N THR A 109 33.54 11.16 25.87
CA THR A 109 34.32 12.38 25.65
C THR A 109 35.78 12.06 25.31
N ILE A 110 36.44 11.20 26.06
CA ILE A 110 37.83 10.79 25.83
C ILE A 110 37.97 10.09 24.45
N VAL A 111 37.05 9.20 24.13
CA VAL A 111 37.07 8.45 22.85
C VAL A 111 36.86 9.41 21.67
N ASN A 112 35.93 10.35 21.77
CA ASN A 112 35.63 11.32 20.72
C ASN A 112 36.78 12.33 20.52
N LEU A 113 37.41 12.78 21.60
CA LEU A 113 38.62 13.64 21.53
C LEU A 113 39.76 12.92 20.82
N LYS A 114 40.04 11.65 21.18
CA LYS A 114 41.06 10.84 20.51
C LYS A 114 40.77 10.58 19.02
N ALA A 115 39.49 10.46 18.67
CA ALA A 115 39.07 10.18 17.29
C ALA A 115 38.93 11.46 16.41
N GLY A 116 39.02 12.67 17.01
CA GLY A 116 38.79 13.95 16.32
C GLY A 116 37.36 14.14 15.76
N ARG A 117 36.45 13.22 16.09
CA ARG A 117 35.04 13.24 15.62
C ARG A 117 34.14 12.48 16.61
N ILE A 118 32.83 12.70 16.52
CA ILE A 118 31.85 12.00 17.35
C ILE A 118 31.70 10.56 16.84
N VAL A 119 32.28 9.58 17.55
CA VAL A 119 32.21 8.14 17.27
C VAL A 119 31.37 7.38 18.30
N GLN A 120 31.22 7.94 19.53
CA GLN A 120 30.47 7.33 20.61
C GLN A 120 29.53 8.36 21.25
N GLY A 121 28.25 7.98 21.47
CA GLY A 121 27.29 8.75 22.23
C GLY A 121 27.37 8.44 23.73
N GLY A 122 27.04 9.42 24.57
CA GLY A 122 26.96 9.28 26.02
C GLY A 122 25.53 9.38 26.57
N SER A 123 24.50 9.28 25.74
CA SER A 123 23.10 9.34 26.20
C SER A 123 22.64 7.95 26.65
N THR A 124 21.94 7.89 27.77
CA THR A 124 21.36 6.65 28.32
C THR A 124 20.04 6.27 27.66
N ILE A 125 19.58 5.03 27.86
CA ILE A 125 18.24 4.56 27.44
C ILE A 125 17.15 5.44 28.08
N THR A 126 17.30 5.81 29.36
CA THR A 126 16.33 6.67 30.04
C THR A 126 16.26 8.07 29.45
N GLN A 127 17.41 8.67 29.06
CA GLN A 127 17.44 9.95 28.34
C GLN A 127 16.81 9.85 26.94
N GLN A 128 17.04 8.74 26.23
CA GLN A 128 16.39 8.50 24.94
C GLN A 128 14.88 8.35 25.11
N LEU A 129 14.42 7.66 26.15
CA LEU A 129 13.00 7.54 26.49
C LEU A 129 12.40 8.90 26.83
N ALA A 130 13.04 9.70 27.69
CA ALA A 130 12.60 11.03 28.04
C ALA A 130 12.43 11.92 26.79
N LYS A 131 13.42 11.89 25.89
CA LYS A 131 13.36 12.59 24.61
C LYS A 131 12.15 12.13 23.77
N ASN A 132 11.93 10.82 23.65
CA ASN A 132 10.88 10.27 22.79
C ASN A 132 9.47 10.48 23.34
N LEU A 133 9.32 10.64 24.67
CA LEU A 133 8.02 10.84 25.32
C LEU A 133 7.60 12.31 25.40
N PHE A 134 8.56 13.23 25.69
CA PHE A 134 8.23 14.57 26.17
C PHE A 134 8.80 15.71 25.35
N LEU A 135 9.74 15.47 24.42
CA LEU A 135 10.50 16.54 23.80
C LEU A 135 10.37 16.55 22.26
N SER A 136 10.40 17.76 21.69
CA SER A 136 10.41 17.94 20.24
C SER A 136 11.73 17.48 19.60
N PRO A 137 11.75 17.18 18.28
CA PRO A 137 12.96 16.73 17.57
C PRO A 137 14.08 17.77 17.47
N GLU A 138 13.81 19.05 17.76
CA GLU A 138 14.77 20.14 17.61
C GLU A 138 16.00 19.96 18.51
N ARG A 139 17.19 20.23 17.95
CA ARG A 139 18.45 20.10 18.69
C ARG A 139 18.81 21.40 19.39
N SER A 140 18.67 21.44 20.73
CA SER A 140 19.08 22.56 21.55
C SER A 140 19.75 22.10 22.85
N ILE A 141 20.55 22.96 23.46
CA ILE A 141 21.15 22.71 24.78
C ILE A 141 20.06 22.63 25.86
N THR A 142 19.05 23.47 25.76
CA THR A 142 17.88 23.48 26.65
C THR A 142 17.15 22.14 26.63
N ARG A 143 16.92 21.60 25.44
CA ARG A 143 16.33 20.27 25.30
C ARG A 143 17.20 19.20 25.99
N LYS A 144 18.53 19.28 25.88
CA LYS A 144 19.43 18.30 26.51
C LYS A 144 19.39 18.38 28.05
N LEU A 145 19.17 19.55 28.59
CA LEU A 145 18.93 19.74 30.02
C LEU A 145 17.60 19.13 30.45
N HIS A 146 16.52 19.38 29.70
CA HIS A 146 15.22 18.75 29.96
C HIS A 146 15.30 17.21 29.85
N GLU A 147 16.03 16.66 28.87
CA GLU A 147 16.28 15.19 28.79
C GLU A 147 16.89 14.66 30.08
N ALA A 148 17.89 15.37 30.65
CA ALA A 148 18.56 14.94 31.87
C ALA A 148 17.62 14.96 33.07
N ILE A 149 16.85 16.05 33.25
CA ILE A 149 15.92 16.19 34.37
C ILE A 149 14.77 15.18 34.27
N LEU A 150 14.17 15.04 33.08
CA LEU A 150 13.11 14.08 32.84
C LEU A 150 13.60 12.63 33.00
N SER A 151 14.87 12.34 32.68
CA SER A 151 15.43 11.01 32.93
C SER A 151 15.56 10.69 34.41
N LEU A 152 15.94 11.65 35.24
CA LEU A 152 15.95 11.49 36.71
C LEU A 152 14.53 11.28 37.25
N TRP A 153 13.56 12.06 36.76
CA TRP A 153 12.15 11.90 37.13
C TRP A 153 11.59 10.51 36.75
N LEU A 154 11.89 10.01 35.53
CA LEU A 154 11.49 8.67 35.11
C LEU A 154 12.07 7.58 36.02
N GLU A 155 13.35 7.68 36.41
CA GLU A 155 14.00 6.71 37.31
C GLU A 155 13.44 6.76 38.75
N PHE A 156 12.94 7.92 39.17
CA PHE A 156 12.25 8.04 40.46
C PHE A 156 10.86 7.37 40.43
N ARG A 157 10.15 7.42 39.28
CA ARG A 157 8.76 6.94 39.15
C ARG A 157 8.66 5.47 38.71
N PHE A 158 9.64 4.97 37.96
CA PHE A 158 9.60 3.65 37.33
C PHE A 158 10.87 2.85 37.63
N SER A 159 10.71 1.55 37.81
CA SER A 159 11.86 0.64 37.90
C SER A 159 12.60 0.54 36.57
N LYS A 160 13.86 0.13 36.58
CA LYS A 160 14.68 -0.13 35.39
C LYS A 160 13.99 -1.05 34.37
N LYS A 161 13.33 -2.10 34.86
CA LYS A 161 12.57 -3.04 34.01
C LYS A 161 11.41 -2.35 33.32
N GLN A 162 10.66 -1.51 34.03
CA GLN A 162 9.56 -0.75 33.45
C GLN A 162 10.07 0.29 32.43
N ILE A 163 11.14 1.03 32.74
CA ILE A 163 11.77 1.98 31.81
C ILE A 163 12.18 1.29 30.51
N LEU A 164 12.85 0.13 30.59
CA LEU A 164 13.28 -0.63 29.42
C LEU A 164 12.08 -1.15 28.61
N SER A 165 11.04 -1.66 29.28
CA SER A 165 9.81 -2.08 28.61
C SER A 165 9.13 -0.93 27.87
N ILE A 166 8.95 0.23 28.53
CA ILE A 166 8.37 1.43 27.91
C ILE A 166 9.22 1.87 26.71
N TYR A 167 10.55 1.90 26.85
CA TYR A 167 11.47 2.27 25.77
C TYR A 167 11.30 1.35 24.54
N LEU A 168 11.34 0.04 24.77
CA LEU A 168 11.25 -0.96 23.70
C LEU A 168 9.85 -1.01 23.04
N ASN A 169 8.81 -0.59 23.72
CA ASN A 169 7.47 -0.45 23.16
C ASN A 169 7.27 0.85 22.33
N ARG A 170 8.18 1.84 22.48
CA ARG A 170 8.01 3.18 21.92
C ARG A 170 9.06 3.56 20.87
N VAL A 171 10.23 2.93 20.90
CA VAL A 171 11.34 3.32 20.04
C VAL A 171 11.04 3.05 18.57
N TYR A 172 11.40 4.03 17.72
CA TYR A 172 11.29 3.87 16.26
C TYR A 172 12.34 2.88 15.74
N LEU A 173 11.91 1.90 14.96
CA LEU A 173 12.75 0.81 14.44
C LEU A 173 12.79 0.73 12.91
N GLY A 174 12.33 1.77 12.23
CA GLY A 174 12.36 1.85 10.76
C GLY A 174 11.08 1.36 10.10
N SER A 175 10.91 1.64 8.80
CA SER A 175 9.72 1.26 8.01
C SER A 175 8.37 1.62 8.65
N GLY A 176 8.32 2.74 9.38
CA GLY A 176 7.11 3.18 10.09
C GLY A 176 6.80 2.39 11.36
N THR A 177 7.66 1.49 11.82
CA THR A 177 7.41 0.66 13.01
C THR A 177 7.93 1.31 14.29
N TYR A 178 7.09 1.33 15.30
CA TYR A 178 7.39 1.76 16.65
C TYR A 178 7.17 0.59 17.61
N GLY A 179 8.17 0.29 18.43
CA GLY A 179 8.19 -0.82 19.36
C GLY A 179 8.64 -2.14 18.75
N VAL A 180 9.19 -2.98 19.64
CA VAL A 180 9.84 -4.25 19.24
C VAL A 180 8.84 -5.29 18.72
N GLN A 181 7.59 -5.29 19.19
CA GLN A 181 6.57 -6.21 18.69
C GLN A 181 6.23 -5.90 17.22
N ALA A 182 5.95 -4.63 16.90
CA ALA A 182 5.69 -4.23 15.52
C ALA A 182 6.89 -4.50 14.59
N ALA A 183 8.12 -4.27 15.09
CA ALA A 183 9.34 -4.57 14.34
C ALA A 183 9.54 -6.08 14.14
N SER A 184 9.26 -6.90 15.14
CA SER A 184 9.32 -8.37 15.07
C SER A 184 8.34 -8.92 14.02
N GLU A 185 7.10 -8.48 14.06
CA GLU A 185 6.09 -8.85 13.08
C GLU A 185 6.45 -8.36 11.67
N LYS A 186 6.90 -7.11 11.56
CA LYS A 186 7.27 -6.50 10.27
C LYS A 186 8.47 -7.17 9.61
N TYR A 187 9.52 -7.45 10.37
CA TYR A 187 10.79 -7.95 9.81
C TYR A 187 10.89 -9.47 9.80
N PHE A 188 10.15 -10.18 10.65
CA PHE A 188 10.30 -11.64 10.82
C PHE A 188 8.97 -12.41 10.79
N ASN A 189 7.83 -11.71 10.79
CA ASN A 189 6.49 -12.30 10.89
C ASN A 189 6.37 -13.24 12.12
N LYS A 190 6.95 -12.81 13.25
CA LYS A 190 6.99 -13.53 14.52
C LYS A 190 6.58 -12.63 15.67
N LYS A 191 6.09 -13.22 16.76
CA LYS A 191 6.00 -12.50 18.03
C LYS A 191 7.40 -12.21 18.56
N VAL A 192 7.56 -11.16 19.36
CA VAL A 192 8.86 -10.78 19.92
C VAL A 192 9.44 -11.89 20.81
N GLU A 193 8.58 -12.66 21.48
CA GLU A 193 8.94 -13.78 22.34
C GLU A 193 9.67 -14.91 21.59
N ASP A 194 9.38 -15.08 20.28
CA ASP A 194 9.89 -16.14 19.41
C ASP A 194 11.16 -15.75 18.63
N LEU A 195 11.72 -14.57 18.92
CA LEU A 195 12.92 -14.08 18.22
C LEU A 195 14.17 -14.88 18.62
N ASP A 196 14.92 -15.29 17.61
CA ASP A 196 16.23 -15.90 17.83
C ASP A 196 17.33 -14.86 18.14
N LEU A 197 18.53 -15.34 18.44
CA LEU A 197 19.67 -14.47 18.79
C LEU A 197 20.02 -13.47 17.69
N TYR A 198 20.01 -13.90 16.41
CA TYR A 198 20.34 -13.03 15.29
C TYR A 198 19.26 -11.97 15.08
N GLU A 199 18.00 -12.34 15.14
CA GLU A 199 16.85 -11.46 15.01
C GLU A 199 16.83 -10.40 16.14
N CYS A 200 17.10 -10.82 17.38
CA CYS A 200 17.29 -9.92 18.52
C CYS A 200 18.42 -8.91 18.29
N ALA A 201 19.57 -9.37 17.79
CA ALA A 201 20.71 -8.50 17.49
C ALA A 201 20.41 -7.55 16.30
N LEU A 202 19.62 -7.99 15.32
CA LEU A 202 19.18 -7.15 14.21
C LEU A 202 18.28 -6.03 14.71
N ILE A 203 17.25 -6.32 15.52
CA ILE A 203 16.38 -5.29 16.11
C ILE A 203 17.21 -4.28 16.92
N ALA A 204 18.12 -4.75 17.79
CA ALA A 204 19.00 -3.86 18.53
C ALA A 204 19.92 -3.03 17.61
N SER A 205 20.30 -3.55 16.44
CA SER A 205 21.12 -2.82 15.46
C SER A 205 20.42 -1.61 14.86
N LEU A 206 19.08 -1.64 14.78
CA LEU A 206 18.25 -0.57 14.22
C LEU A 206 18.21 0.67 15.10
N LEU A 207 18.36 0.53 16.42
CA LEU A 207 18.24 1.64 17.39
C LEU A 207 19.17 2.82 17.07
N LYS A 208 20.37 2.55 16.53
CA LYS A 208 21.35 3.59 16.20
C LYS A 208 20.92 4.49 15.04
N ALA A 209 20.33 3.93 13.99
CA ALA A 209 19.88 4.66 12.80
C ALA A 209 18.89 3.78 12.02
N PRO A 210 17.61 3.76 12.41
CA PRO A 210 16.60 2.82 11.93
C PRO A 210 16.42 2.83 10.41
N SER A 211 16.41 4.02 9.79
CA SER A 211 16.25 4.15 8.34
C SER A 211 17.50 3.69 7.58
N LYS A 212 18.71 3.90 8.13
CA LYS A 212 19.97 3.53 7.48
C LYS A 212 20.24 2.03 7.52
N TYR A 213 19.93 1.38 8.65
CA TYR A 213 20.18 -0.04 8.89
C TYR A 213 18.95 -0.92 8.66
N ASN A 214 17.94 -0.39 7.97
CA ASN A 214 16.71 -1.11 7.67
C ASN A 214 17.01 -2.36 6.81
N PRO A 215 16.61 -3.57 7.25
CA PRO A 215 16.90 -4.82 6.53
C PRO A 215 16.17 -4.93 5.19
N ILE A 216 15.05 -4.21 5.02
CA ILE A 216 14.27 -4.19 3.78
C ILE A 216 14.98 -3.34 2.72
N SER A 217 15.38 -2.12 3.06
CA SER A 217 15.96 -1.18 2.08
C SER A 217 17.48 -1.29 1.95
N ASN A 218 18.19 -1.73 3.00
CA ASN A 218 19.66 -1.75 3.08
C ASN A 218 20.20 -3.04 3.71
N ARG A 219 19.90 -4.19 3.12
CA ARG A 219 20.23 -5.52 3.65
C ARG A 219 21.68 -5.71 4.05
N ASN A 220 22.61 -5.26 3.21
CA ASN A 220 24.05 -5.40 3.47
C ASN A 220 24.51 -4.59 4.68
N LEU A 221 24.08 -3.33 4.78
CA LEU A 221 24.41 -2.46 5.92
C LEU A 221 23.76 -2.96 7.22
N SER A 222 22.54 -3.50 7.13
CA SER A 222 21.84 -4.13 8.25
C SER A 222 22.63 -5.33 8.77
N ASN A 223 23.04 -6.25 7.88
CA ASN A 223 23.82 -7.44 8.25
C ASN A 223 25.17 -7.08 8.89
N GLU A 224 25.90 -6.12 8.32
CA GLU A 224 27.18 -5.67 8.90
C GLU A 224 26.98 -5.05 10.29
N ARG A 225 25.92 -4.28 10.48
CA ARG A 225 25.61 -3.70 11.78
C ARG A 225 25.20 -4.76 12.79
N THR A 226 24.38 -5.75 12.39
CA THR A 226 23.99 -6.89 13.23
C THR A 226 25.18 -7.70 13.68
N LYS A 227 26.12 -8.02 12.77
CA LYS A 227 27.39 -8.68 13.13
C LYS A 227 28.18 -7.89 14.18
N LYS A 228 28.15 -6.55 14.11
CA LYS A 228 28.81 -5.70 15.12
C LYS A 228 28.14 -5.81 16.48
N VAL A 229 26.79 -5.86 16.54
CA VAL A 229 26.05 -6.08 17.79
C VAL A 229 26.40 -7.43 18.38
N LEU A 230 26.39 -8.51 17.58
CA LEU A 230 26.76 -9.85 18.02
C LEU A 230 28.18 -9.91 18.58
N ARG A 231 29.17 -9.28 17.89
CA ARG A 231 30.54 -9.17 18.41
C ARG A 231 30.59 -8.43 19.76
N ASN A 232 29.82 -7.38 19.91
CA ASN A 232 29.72 -6.65 21.18
C ASN A 232 29.16 -7.54 22.29
N MET A 233 28.15 -8.39 21.99
CA MET A 233 27.59 -9.33 22.95
C MET A 233 28.65 -10.37 23.38
N VAL A 234 29.45 -10.90 22.47
CA VAL A 234 30.56 -11.83 22.79
C VAL A 234 31.62 -11.13 23.65
N ASN A 235 32.05 -9.93 23.25
CA ASN A 235 33.09 -9.18 23.99
C ASN A 235 32.66 -8.80 25.42
N ASN A 236 31.36 -8.86 25.72
CA ASN A 236 30.84 -8.64 27.07
C ASN A 236 30.35 -9.94 27.74
N ASN A 237 30.77 -11.11 27.25
CA ASN A 237 30.46 -12.45 27.79
C ASN A 237 28.95 -12.76 27.91
N LEU A 238 28.12 -12.14 27.07
CA LEU A 238 26.67 -12.34 27.07
C LEU A 238 26.24 -13.52 26.18
N VAL A 239 27.09 -13.91 25.21
CA VAL A 239 26.86 -14.99 24.25
C VAL A 239 28.18 -15.66 23.92
N LYS A 240 28.20 -16.98 23.69
CA LYS A 240 29.39 -17.73 23.27
C LYS A 240 29.60 -17.62 21.76
N ILE A 241 30.85 -17.65 21.29
CA ILE A 241 31.20 -17.63 19.85
C ILE A 241 30.54 -18.82 19.12
N SER A 242 30.49 -20.00 19.74
CA SER A 242 29.86 -21.20 19.17
C SER A 242 28.38 -21.01 18.82
N GLU A 243 27.65 -20.21 19.60
CA GLU A 243 26.25 -19.89 19.33
C GLU A 243 26.09 -19.05 18.06
N ILE A 244 27.02 -18.14 17.78
CA ILE A 244 27.02 -17.33 16.55
C ILE A 244 27.39 -18.17 15.32
N GLU A 245 28.29 -19.15 15.45
CA GLU A 245 28.72 -19.99 14.33
C GLU A 245 27.64 -20.94 13.84
N GLN A 246 26.75 -21.39 14.71
CA GLN A 246 25.57 -22.17 14.33
C GLN A 246 24.65 -21.39 13.39
N PHE A 247 24.51 -20.08 13.58
CA PHE A 247 23.69 -19.23 12.69
C PHE A 247 24.33 -18.96 11.33
N LYS A 248 25.67 -19.00 11.21
CA LYS A 248 26.36 -18.87 9.90
C LYS A 248 26.08 -20.05 8.98
N LYS A 249 25.87 -21.25 9.51
CA LYS A 249 25.56 -22.46 8.74
C LYS A 249 24.11 -22.49 8.23
N ASN A 250 23.17 -21.87 8.91
CA ASN A 250 21.78 -21.80 8.50
C ASN A 250 21.53 -20.58 7.59
N LYS A 251 21.95 -20.68 6.33
CA LYS A 251 21.87 -19.63 5.31
C LYS A 251 20.45 -19.21 4.88
N SER A 252 19.41 -19.73 5.52
CA SER A 252 17.99 -19.54 5.20
C SER A 252 17.25 -18.61 6.18
N LEU A 253 17.93 -17.62 6.76
CA LEU A 253 17.36 -16.76 7.83
C LEU A 253 16.42 -15.66 7.35
N TYR A 254 16.38 -15.41 6.08
CA TYR A 254 15.30 -14.61 5.48
C TYR A 254 14.45 -15.57 4.66
N LYS A 255 13.47 -16.22 5.29
CA LYS A 255 12.31 -16.68 4.54
C LYS A 255 11.85 -15.44 3.78
N ASP A 256 11.76 -15.53 2.46
CA ASP A 256 11.33 -14.43 1.63
C ASP A 256 10.13 -13.74 2.28
N ILE A 257 10.40 -12.67 3.03
CA ILE A 257 9.40 -11.64 3.21
C ILE A 257 9.30 -11.11 1.78
N SER A 258 8.45 -11.74 1.00
CA SER A 258 8.14 -11.24 -0.31
C SER A 258 7.51 -9.88 -0.06
N ASP A 259 8.34 -8.83 -0.16
CA ASP A 259 7.86 -7.46 -0.14
C ASP A 259 6.66 -7.40 -1.08
N PRO A 260 5.57 -6.76 -0.66
CA PRO A 260 4.48 -6.54 -1.58
C PRO A 260 5.05 -5.89 -2.83
N PRO A 261 4.60 -6.28 -4.03
CA PRO A 261 5.07 -5.69 -5.28
C PRO A 261 5.03 -4.17 -5.15
N LYS A 262 6.09 -3.48 -5.56
CA LYS A 262 6.16 -2.01 -5.47
C LYS A 262 4.95 -1.34 -6.10
N SER A 263 4.42 -1.96 -7.14
CA SER A 263 3.20 -1.52 -7.83
C SER A 263 1.94 -1.59 -6.98
N ALA A 264 1.88 -2.40 -5.92
CA ALA A 264 0.74 -2.44 -4.99
C ALA A 264 0.54 -1.08 -4.29
N ARG A 265 1.56 -0.22 -4.25
CA ARG A 265 1.43 1.13 -3.72
C ARG A 265 0.45 2.00 -4.52
N TYR A 266 0.35 1.86 -5.83
CA TYR A 266 -0.67 2.55 -6.62
C TYR A 266 -2.09 2.28 -6.10
N PHE A 267 -2.37 1.03 -5.73
CA PHE A 267 -3.66 0.64 -5.17
C PHE A 267 -3.88 1.22 -3.76
N VAL A 268 -2.87 1.15 -2.92
CA VAL A 268 -2.97 1.63 -1.54
C VAL A 268 -3.12 3.15 -1.49
N ASP A 269 -2.35 3.90 -2.31
CA ASP A 269 -2.46 5.36 -2.41
C ASP A 269 -3.83 5.80 -2.94
N TRP A 270 -4.43 5.00 -3.84
CA TRP A 270 -5.80 5.21 -4.30
C TRP A 270 -6.83 4.98 -3.19
N LEU A 271 -6.57 4.04 -2.24
CA LEU A 271 -7.49 3.72 -1.16
C LEU A 271 -7.41 4.65 0.05
N LEU A 272 -6.24 5.14 0.41
CA LEU A 272 -6.03 5.89 1.66
C LEU A 272 -6.98 7.10 1.80
N PRO A 273 -7.20 7.95 0.77
CA PRO A 273 -8.19 9.03 0.87
C PRO A 273 -9.63 8.51 1.05
N ARG A 274 -9.97 7.36 0.45
CA ARG A 274 -11.30 6.74 0.57
C ARG A 274 -11.56 6.21 1.96
N VAL A 275 -10.56 5.58 2.59
CA VAL A 275 -10.65 5.15 3.99
C VAL A 275 -10.93 6.34 4.91
N LYS A 276 -10.22 7.46 4.70
CA LYS A 276 -10.50 8.71 5.43
C LYS A 276 -11.93 9.20 5.24
N SER A 277 -12.44 9.14 4.00
CA SER A 277 -13.81 9.55 3.67
C SER A 277 -14.86 8.64 4.30
N TYR A 278 -14.66 7.32 4.33
CA TYR A 278 -15.61 6.37 4.92
C TYR A 278 -15.81 6.53 6.42
N LEU A 279 -14.77 7.00 7.13
CA LEU A 279 -14.77 7.15 8.59
C LEU A 279 -14.86 8.61 9.08
N GLY A 280 -14.92 9.59 8.16
CA GLY A 280 -14.88 11.01 8.52
C GLY A 280 -13.55 11.44 9.14
N GLY A 281 -12.48 10.69 8.90
CA GLY A 281 -11.13 10.90 9.44
C GLY A 281 -10.53 9.63 10.02
N ILE A 282 -9.24 9.67 10.38
CA ILE A 282 -8.53 8.56 11.04
C ILE A 282 -8.22 9.02 12.47
N LYS A 283 -8.91 8.45 13.45
CA LYS A 283 -8.79 8.84 14.87
C LYS A 283 -8.07 7.77 15.72
N GLU A 284 -7.99 6.55 15.22
CA GLU A 284 -7.43 5.38 15.88
C GLU A 284 -6.70 4.49 14.87
N ASP A 285 -5.97 3.48 15.33
CA ASP A 285 -5.29 2.52 14.46
C ASP A 285 -6.28 1.64 13.72
N LEU A 286 -6.09 1.54 12.41
CA LEU A 286 -7.00 0.87 11.51
C LEU A 286 -6.34 -0.32 10.81
N ILE A 287 -7.10 -1.38 10.67
CA ILE A 287 -6.80 -2.52 9.80
C ILE A 287 -7.82 -2.49 8.66
N VAL A 288 -7.33 -2.27 7.44
CA VAL A 288 -8.13 -2.22 6.22
C VAL A 288 -7.96 -3.50 5.44
N ARG A 289 -8.98 -4.36 5.41
CA ARG A 289 -8.98 -5.56 4.57
C ARG A 289 -9.46 -5.20 3.17
N THR A 290 -8.60 -5.43 2.20
CA THR A 290 -8.83 -5.01 0.83
C THR A 290 -9.30 -6.16 -0.08
N THR A 291 -9.60 -5.82 -1.33
CA THR A 291 -9.93 -6.78 -2.40
C THR A 291 -8.70 -7.30 -3.11
N LEU A 292 -7.53 -6.64 -2.97
CA LEU A 292 -6.32 -6.96 -3.71
C LEU A 292 -5.89 -8.41 -3.49
N ASP A 293 -5.51 -9.08 -4.57
CA ASP A 293 -4.92 -10.40 -4.58
C ASP A 293 -3.42 -10.26 -4.91
N MET A 294 -2.56 -10.54 -3.93
CA MET A 294 -1.11 -10.36 -4.05
C MET A 294 -0.50 -11.18 -5.20
N GLU A 295 -1.06 -12.38 -5.47
CA GLU A 295 -0.57 -13.24 -6.54
C GLU A 295 -0.95 -12.67 -7.91
N LEU A 296 -2.19 -12.19 -8.07
CA LEU A 296 -2.61 -11.53 -9.29
C LEU A 296 -1.86 -10.21 -9.52
N GLN A 297 -1.58 -9.47 -8.44
CA GLN A 297 -0.78 -8.23 -8.50
C GLN A 297 0.63 -8.50 -9.07
N ARG A 298 1.33 -9.54 -8.57
CA ARG A 298 2.65 -9.93 -9.10
C ARG A 298 2.59 -10.35 -10.55
N LYS A 299 1.62 -11.20 -10.91
CA LYS A 299 1.43 -11.64 -12.29
C LYS A 299 1.16 -10.46 -13.24
N ALA A 300 0.41 -9.46 -12.78
CA ALA A 300 0.14 -8.24 -13.54
C ALA A 300 1.41 -7.40 -13.73
N GLU A 301 2.20 -7.18 -12.67
CA GLU A 301 3.48 -6.47 -12.71
C GLU A 301 4.49 -7.16 -13.61
N GLU A 302 4.67 -8.48 -13.48
CA GLU A 302 5.56 -9.28 -14.32
C GLU A 302 5.17 -9.20 -15.80
N SER A 303 3.87 -9.36 -16.11
CA SER A 303 3.38 -9.31 -17.49
C SER A 303 3.56 -7.91 -18.08
N LEU A 304 3.24 -6.85 -17.31
CA LEU A 304 3.43 -5.48 -17.73
C LEU A 304 4.92 -5.19 -18.00
N THR A 305 5.81 -5.55 -17.09
CA THR A 305 7.25 -5.33 -17.24
C THR A 305 7.78 -6.06 -18.48
N LYS A 306 7.46 -7.35 -18.63
CA LYS A 306 7.90 -8.19 -19.76
C LYS A 306 7.47 -7.61 -21.11
N ILE A 307 6.18 -7.29 -21.26
CA ILE A 307 5.64 -6.86 -22.55
C ILE A 307 6.05 -5.43 -22.88
N SER A 308 6.08 -4.54 -21.88
CA SER A 308 6.43 -3.14 -22.10
C SER A 308 7.86 -2.93 -22.63
N GLN A 309 8.78 -3.83 -22.33
CA GLN A 309 10.16 -3.79 -22.83
C GLN A 309 10.23 -3.85 -24.36
N ASN A 310 9.27 -4.50 -25.02
CA ASN A 310 9.21 -4.64 -26.46
C ASN A 310 8.63 -3.44 -27.19
N TYR A 311 7.99 -2.50 -26.45
CA TYR A 311 7.29 -1.35 -27.00
C TYR A 311 7.86 -0.03 -26.45
N LYS A 312 9.11 0.28 -26.84
CA LYS A 312 9.88 1.43 -26.35
C LYS A 312 9.28 2.80 -26.70
N SER A 313 8.44 2.87 -27.75
CA SER A 313 7.76 4.13 -28.15
C SER A 313 6.58 4.50 -27.25
N ALA A 314 6.12 3.59 -26.41
CA ALA A 314 5.18 3.87 -25.33
C ALA A 314 5.99 4.01 -24.04
N ASN A 315 6.05 5.20 -23.47
CA ASN A 315 6.82 5.42 -22.23
C ASN A 315 6.14 4.83 -21.01
N GLN A 316 4.82 4.68 -21.06
CA GLN A 316 4.02 4.21 -19.94
C GLN A 316 3.05 3.09 -20.36
N SER A 317 2.63 2.32 -19.36
CA SER A 317 1.60 1.30 -19.49
C SER A 317 0.93 1.08 -18.14
N ALA A 318 -0.33 0.66 -18.16
CA ALA A 318 -1.09 0.37 -16.96
C ALA A 318 -2.00 -0.84 -17.17
N ILE A 319 -2.28 -1.55 -16.08
CA ILE A 319 -3.22 -2.68 -16.05
C ILE A 319 -4.05 -2.63 -14.76
N VAL A 320 -5.34 -2.92 -14.88
CA VAL A 320 -6.26 -3.11 -13.76
C VAL A 320 -7.08 -4.37 -13.95
N VAL A 321 -7.28 -5.09 -12.86
CA VAL A 321 -8.03 -6.35 -12.83
C VAL A 321 -9.15 -6.22 -11.80
N LEU A 322 -10.38 -6.52 -12.22
CA LEU A 322 -11.57 -6.50 -11.37
C LEU A 322 -12.16 -7.90 -11.24
N ASP A 323 -12.69 -8.23 -10.07
CA ASP A 323 -13.65 -9.33 -9.98
C ASP A 323 -15.01 -8.90 -10.56
N LEU A 324 -15.92 -9.85 -10.74
CA LEU A 324 -17.24 -9.56 -11.33
C LEU A 324 -18.13 -8.69 -10.44
N ASN A 325 -17.78 -8.49 -9.19
CA ASN A 325 -18.50 -7.62 -8.24
C ASN A 325 -17.86 -6.21 -8.17
N GLY A 326 -16.87 -5.90 -9.01
CA GLY A 326 -16.21 -4.61 -9.06
C GLY A 326 -15.05 -4.46 -8.08
N GLY A 327 -14.67 -5.51 -7.33
CA GLY A 327 -13.51 -5.50 -6.45
C GLY A 327 -12.20 -5.48 -7.25
N VAL A 328 -11.31 -4.53 -6.94
CA VAL A 328 -10.00 -4.44 -7.59
C VAL A 328 -9.09 -5.54 -7.07
N LEU A 329 -8.77 -6.51 -7.94
CA LEU A 329 -7.88 -7.64 -7.64
C LEU A 329 -6.41 -7.32 -7.86
N ALA A 330 -6.11 -6.48 -8.86
CA ALA A 330 -4.76 -5.98 -9.13
C ALA A 330 -4.80 -4.60 -9.78
N MET A 331 -3.79 -3.76 -9.50
CA MET A 331 -3.67 -2.42 -10.05
C MET A 331 -2.19 -2.04 -10.22
N VAL A 332 -1.74 -1.88 -11.46
CA VAL A 332 -0.41 -1.42 -11.80
C VAL A 332 -0.55 -0.12 -12.60
N GLY A 333 -0.33 1.02 -11.95
CA GLY A 333 -0.60 2.35 -12.49
C GLY A 333 0.53 2.96 -13.33
N GLY A 334 1.61 2.21 -13.58
CA GLY A 334 2.76 2.67 -14.35
C GLY A 334 3.85 1.62 -14.40
N ARG A 335 4.91 1.86 -15.18
CA ARG A 335 6.03 0.92 -15.35
C ARG A 335 6.87 0.75 -14.09
N ASP A 336 7.14 1.84 -13.38
CA ASP A 336 7.84 1.83 -12.09
C ASP A 336 7.23 2.88 -11.15
N TYR A 337 6.84 2.44 -9.95
CA TYR A 337 6.28 3.32 -8.93
C TYR A 337 7.34 4.27 -8.34
N GLY A 338 8.61 3.85 -8.29
CA GLY A 338 9.71 4.68 -7.80
C GLY A 338 9.96 5.90 -8.69
N ASP A 339 9.86 5.71 -10.00
CA ASP A 339 10.07 6.75 -11.00
C ASP A 339 8.85 7.70 -11.11
N SER A 340 7.64 7.14 -11.00
CA SER A 340 6.40 7.93 -11.12
C SER A 340 5.28 7.33 -10.27
N GLN A 341 4.81 8.10 -9.30
CA GLN A 341 3.68 7.76 -8.43
C GLN A 341 2.31 8.10 -9.06
N PHE A 342 2.31 8.73 -10.23
CA PHE A 342 1.09 9.05 -10.96
C PHE A 342 0.38 7.77 -11.40
N ASN A 343 -0.82 7.53 -10.85
CA ASN A 343 -1.59 6.32 -11.08
C ASN A 343 -2.44 6.43 -12.36
N ARG A 344 -1.94 5.89 -13.46
CA ARG A 344 -2.60 5.98 -14.78
C ARG A 344 -3.89 5.16 -14.88
N VAL A 345 -4.13 4.28 -13.92
CA VAL A 345 -5.41 3.56 -13.83
C VAL A 345 -6.55 4.48 -13.41
N THR A 346 -6.28 5.45 -12.52
CA THR A 346 -7.32 6.24 -11.85
C THR A 346 -7.23 7.74 -12.10
N GLN A 347 -6.05 8.26 -12.47
CA GLN A 347 -5.79 9.69 -12.59
C GLN A 347 -5.61 10.16 -14.04
N ALA A 348 -5.11 9.28 -14.93
CA ALA A 348 -4.94 9.65 -16.33
C ALA A 348 -6.29 9.68 -17.04
N GLN A 349 -6.58 10.82 -17.67
CA GLN A 349 -7.70 10.99 -18.60
C GLN A 349 -7.17 10.81 -20.01
N ARG A 350 -7.66 9.79 -20.74
CA ARG A 350 -7.16 9.37 -22.04
C ARG A 350 -8.26 8.94 -22.98
N GLN A 351 -8.11 9.17 -24.28
CA GLN A 351 -9.09 8.80 -25.28
C GLN A 351 -9.19 7.29 -25.42
N PRO A 352 -10.35 6.65 -25.10
CA PRO A 352 -10.54 5.21 -25.20
C PRO A 352 -10.56 4.72 -26.66
N GLY A 353 -10.74 5.63 -27.61
CA GLY A 353 -10.88 5.26 -29.01
C GLY A 353 -12.00 4.23 -29.21
N SER A 354 -11.80 3.28 -30.09
CA SER A 354 -12.80 2.26 -30.41
C SER A 354 -13.26 1.38 -29.21
N ALA A 355 -12.63 1.45 -28.05
CA ALA A 355 -13.17 0.78 -26.87
C ALA A 355 -14.47 1.42 -26.36
N PHE A 356 -14.75 2.68 -26.73
CA PHE A 356 -15.99 3.37 -26.45
C PHE A 356 -17.19 2.86 -27.27
N LYS A 357 -16.94 2.19 -28.39
CA LYS A 357 -18.00 1.57 -29.24
C LYS A 357 -18.89 0.59 -28.48
N LEU A 358 -18.44 0.06 -27.35
CA LEU A 358 -19.27 -0.71 -26.41
C LEU A 358 -20.62 -0.02 -26.18
N PHE A 359 -20.61 1.25 -25.83
CA PHE A 359 -21.81 2.00 -25.46
C PHE A 359 -22.72 2.27 -26.66
N VAL A 360 -22.14 2.55 -27.83
CA VAL A 360 -22.88 2.73 -29.08
C VAL A 360 -23.68 1.47 -29.42
N TYR A 361 -23.01 0.33 -29.44
CA TYR A 361 -23.65 -0.94 -29.83
C TYR A 361 -24.58 -1.48 -28.72
N LEU A 362 -24.34 -1.19 -27.45
CA LEU A 362 -25.31 -1.49 -26.39
C LEU A 362 -26.63 -0.76 -26.60
N VAL A 363 -26.56 0.55 -26.91
CA VAL A 363 -27.78 1.33 -27.19
C VAL A 363 -28.44 0.84 -28.48
N ALA A 364 -27.69 0.43 -29.50
CA ALA A 364 -28.25 -0.16 -30.71
C ALA A 364 -29.04 -1.43 -30.40
N LEU A 365 -28.44 -2.36 -29.64
CA LEU A 365 -29.11 -3.60 -29.23
C LEU A 365 -30.39 -3.34 -28.41
N GLU A 366 -30.38 -2.34 -27.51
CA GLU A 366 -31.56 -1.94 -26.74
C GLU A 366 -32.65 -1.28 -27.60
N ASN A 367 -32.27 -0.66 -28.74
CA ASN A 367 -33.22 -0.10 -29.70
C ASN A 367 -33.64 -1.11 -30.80
N GLY A 368 -33.35 -2.40 -30.63
CA GLY A 368 -33.87 -3.47 -31.45
C GLY A 368 -32.93 -4.00 -32.54
N PHE A 369 -31.75 -3.39 -32.75
CA PHE A 369 -30.75 -3.96 -33.66
C PHE A 369 -30.36 -5.36 -33.24
N GLN A 370 -30.13 -6.23 -34.22
CA GLN A 370 -29.62 -7.58 -33.99
C GLN A 370 -28.19 -7.70 -34.53
N PRO A 371 -27.34 -8.60 -33.97
CA PRO A 371 -25.99 -8.83 -34.48
C PRO A 371 -25.91 -9.19 -35.95
N SER A 372 -26.96 -9.81 -36.51
CA SER A 372 -27.05 -10.21 -37.91
C SER A 372 -27.53 -9.13 -38.89
N ASP A 373 -28.06 -8.00 -38.37
CA ASP A 373 -28.59 -6.93 -39.21
C ASP A 373 -27.49 -6.36 -40.09
N LEU A 374 -27.82 -6.07 -41.35
CA LEU A 374 -26.90 -5.47 -42.30
C LEU A 374 -26.98 -3.96 -42.22
N ILE A 375 -25.81 -3.36 -42.29
CA ILE A 375 -25.64 -1.90 -42.37
C ILE A 375 -24.57 -1.58 -43.38
N GLU A 376 -24.80 -0.55 -44.21
CA GLU A 376 -23.87 -0.17 -45.26
C GLU A 376 -22.65 0.59 -44.67
N ASP A 377 -21.45 0.00 -44.86
CA ASP A 377 -20.19 0.71 -44.66
C ASP A 377 -19.84 1.54 -45.91
N SER A 378 -20.24 2.77 -45.88
CA SER A 378 -19.99 3.78 -46.95
C SER A 378 -19.58 5.10 -46.31
N GLN A 379 -19.10 6.02 -47.13
CA GLN A 379 -18.77 7.38 -46.69
C GLN A 379 -19.97 8.03 -45.99
N VAL A 380 -19.73 8.65 -44.87
CA VAL A 380 -20.72 9.42 -44.10
C VAL A 380 -20.16 10.79 -43.76
N SER A 381 -20.99 11.81 -43.86
CA SER A 381 -20.67 13.16 -43.43
C SER A 381 -21.74 13.64 -42.47
N ILE A 382 -21.35 14.15 -41.32
CA ILE A 382 -22.25 14.61 -40.25
C ILE A 382 -21.77 15.98 -39.84
N GLU A 383 -22.62 16.99 -40.04
CA GLU A 383 -22.20 18.39 -39.96
C GLU A 383 -21.02 18.59 -40.94
N ASP A 384 -19.89 19.18 -40.51
CA ASP A 384 -18.71 19.40 -41.35
C ASP A 384 -17.62 18.30 -41.11
N TRP A 385 -17.99 17.16 -40.56
CA TRP A 385 -17.05 16.10 -40.23
C TRP A 385 -17.35 14.78 -40.93
N SER A 386 -16.30 14.21 -41.53
CA SER A 386 -16.38 12.92 -42.22
C SER A 386 -15.37 11.91 -41.60
N PRO A 387 -15.83 10.88 -40.87
CA PRO A 387 -14.95 9.85 -40.33
C PRO A 387 -14.39 8.94 -41.42
N GLU A 388 -13.12 8.58 -41.27
CA GLU A 388 -12.48 7.56 -42.12
C GLU A 388 -12.34 6.24 -41.37
N ASN A 389 -12.47 5.11 -42.08
CA ASN A 389 -12.07 3.82 -41.57
C ASN A 389 -10.55 3.71 -41.50
N TYR A 390 -10.03 2.91 -40.55
CA TYR A 390 -8.58 2.76 -40.30
C TYR A 390 -7.80 2.37 -41.57
N LYS A 391 -8.39 1.48 -42.42
CA LYS A 391 -7.79 1.03 -43.70
C LYS A 391 -8.12 1.95 -44.89
N LYS A 392 -8.91 3.02 -44.71
CA LYS A 392 -9.38 3.91 -45.75
C LYS A 392 -10.18 3.21 -46.88
N GLU A 393 -10.81 2.09 -46.55
CA GLU A 393 -11.64 1.27 -47.45
C GLU A 393 -13.06 1.18 -46.87
N PHE A 394 -14.05 1.02 -47.75
CA PHE A 394 -15.43 0.74 -47.39
C PHE A 394 -15.78 -0.71 -47.82
N LEU A 395 -16.54 -1.40 -46.97
CA LEU A 395 -16.85 -2.83 -47.18
C LEU A 395 -18.25 -3.04 -47.76
N GLY A 396 -19.06 -1.99 -47.97
CA GLY A 396 -20.45 -2.15 -48.39
C GLY A 396 -21.32 -2.73 -47.27
N ASP A 397 -22.27 -3.57 -47.64
CA ASP A 397 -23.16 -4.23 -46.67
C ASP A 397 -22.40 -5.16 -45.77
N ILE A 398 -22.44 -4.91 -44.50
CA ILE A 398 -21.74 -5.65 -43.45
C ILE A 398 -22.65 -5.89 -42.25
N SER A 399 -22.55 -7.05 -41.61
CA SER A 399 -23.32 -7.28 -40.40
C SER A 399 -22.87 -6.38 -39.23
N ILE A 400 -23.79 -6.07 -38.34
CA ILE A 400 -23.50 -5.36 -37.08
C ILE A 400 -22.36 -6.08 -36.32
N SER A 401 -22.37 -7.42 -36.29
CA SER A 401 -21.35 -8.22 -35.64
C SER A 401 -19.97 -8.03 -36.28
N ASP A 402 -19.87 -8.16 -37.58
CA ASP A 402 -18.61 -7.95 -38.31
C ASP A 402 -18.10 -6.52 -38.22
N ALA A 403 -19.00 -5.53 -38.32
CA ALA A 403 -18.65 -4.13 -38.20
C ALA A 403 -18.06 -3.80 -36.81
N PHE A 404 -18.64 -4.36 -35.74
CA PHE A 404 -18.11 -4.24 -34.38
C PHE A 404 -16.78 -4.96 -34.22
N ALA A 405 -16.68 -6.21 -34.69
CA ALA A 405 -15.47 -7.05 -34.59
C ALA A 405 -14.28 -6.44 -35.34
N LYS A 406 -14.51 -5.94 -36.56
CA LYS A 406 -13.52 -5.23 -37.39
C LYS A 406 -13.34 -3.78 -36.99
N SER A 407 -14.18 -3.30 -36.06
CA SER A 407 -14.12 -1.94 -35.50
C SER A 407 -14.30 -0.82 -36.55
N ILE A 408 -15.23 -0.99 -37.47
CA ILE A 408 -15.52 -0.04 -38.55
C ILE A 408 -16.00 1.29 -37.96
N ASN A 409 -15.39 2.41 -38.39
CA ASN A 409 -15.67 3.72 -37.81
C ASN A 409 -16.97 4.33 -38.38
N THR A 410 -17.12 4.28 -39.67
CA THR A 410 -18.30 4.84 -40.40
C THR A 410 -19.58 4.22 -39.90
N VAL A 411 -19.61 2.89 -39.75
CA VAL A 411 -20.75 2.13 -39.18
C VAL A 411 -21.03 2.55 -37.74
N ALA A 412 -20.02 2.65 -36.88
CA ALA A 412 -20.22 3.07 -35.50
C ALA A 412 -20.80 4.47 -35.37
N VAL A 413 -20.39 5.39 -36.25
CA VAL A 413 -20.92 6.74 -36.30
C VAL A 413 -22.37 6.75 -36.81
N LYS A 414 -22.68 6.06 -37.94
CA LYS A 414 -24.05 5.89 -38.44
C LYS A 414 -24.99 5.35 -37.36
N VAL A 415 -24.60 4.28 -36.70
CA VAL A 415 -25.38 3.68 -35.60
C VAL A 415 -25.57 4.68 -34.45
N SER A 416 -24.52 5.41 -34.05
CA SER A 416 -24.61 6.40 -32.96
C SER A 416 -25.58 7.55 -33.29
N GLU A 417 -25.58 8.01 -34.52
CA GLU A 417 -26.52 9.05 -34.96
C GLU A 417 -27.97 8.53 -35.01
N GLU A 418 -28.17 7.32 -35.50
CA GLU A 418 -29.49 6.70 -35.58
C GLU A 418 -30.11 6.47 -34.21
N VAL A 419 -29.35 5.95 -33.24
CA VAL A 419 -29.85 5.71 -31.87
C VAL A 419 -29.87 6.97 -31.01
N GLY A 420 -29.08 7.98 -31.36
CA GLY A 420 -28.97 9.28 -30.69
C GLY A 420 -27.81 9.33 -29.68
N ARG A 421 -26.89 10.29 -29.90
CA ARG A 421 -25.67 10.55 -29.07
C ARG A 421 -25.95 10.66 -27.57
N ASN A 422 -27.02 11.35 -27.18
CA ASN A 422 -27.41 11.51 -25.78
C ASN A 422 -27.72 10.18 -25.11
N LYS A 423 -28.37 9.23 -25.80
CA LYS A 423 -28.63 7.89 -25.25
C LYS A 423 -27.31 7.13 -25.03
N VAL A 424 -26.34 7.26 -25.95
CA VAL A 424 -25.01 6.66 -25.83
C VAL A 424 -24.26 7.24 -24.62
N ILE A 425 -24.25 8.56 -24.43
CA ILE A 425 -23.64 9.23 -23.28
C ILE A 425 -24.32 8.79 -21.98
N ASN A 426 -25.66 8.76 -21.93
CA ASN A 426 -26.40 8.34 -20.74
C ASN A 426 -26.13 6.87 -20.40
N LYS A 427 -25.99 6.00 -21.41
CA LYS A 427 -25.63 4.60 -21.21
C LYS A 427 -24.23 4.48 -20.59
N ALA A 428 -23.24 5.19 -21.13
CA ALA A 428 -21.90 5.22 -20.56
C ALA A 428 -21.90 5.68 -19.10
N LYS A 429 -22.61 6.75 -18.77
CA LYS A 429 -22.75 7.26 -17.40
C LYS A 429 -23.45 6.25 -16.48
N SER A 430 -24.53 5.61 -16.93
CA SER A 430 -25.22 4.58 -16.13
C SER A 430 -24.35 3.36 -15.83
N MET A 431 -23.36 3.07 -16.70
CA MET A 431 -22.40 1.99 -16.53
C MET A 431 -21.15 2.41 -15.74
N GLY A 432 -21.11 3.63 -15.20
CA GLY A 432 -20.07 4.08 -14.27
C GLY A 432 -19.00 4.99 -14.84
N ILE A 433 -19.15 5.48 -16.09
CA ILE A 433 -18.28 6.54 -16.62
C ILE A 433 -18.65 7.87 -15.96
N SER A 434 -17.73 8.38 -15.14
CA SER A 434 -17.89 9.64 -14.41
C SER A 434 -17.21 10.82 -15.11
N SER A 435 -16.31 10.54 -16.05
CA SER A 435 -15.61 11.53 -16.86
C SER A 435 -16.57 12.36 -17.71
N ASN A 436 -16.15 13.56 -18.08
CA ASN A 436 -16.97 14.45 -18.91
C ASN A 436 -17.01 13.95 -20.35
N LEU A 437 -18.21 13.63 -20.85
CA LEU A 437 -18.45 13.16 -22.20
C LEU A 437 -19.04 14.29 -23.05
N ILE A 438 -18.35 14.64 -24.12
CA ILE A 438 -18.75 15.73 -25.04
C ILE A 438 -19.75 15.17 -26.06
N ASN A 439 -20.90 15.84 -26.23
CA ASN A 439 -21.90 15.48 -27.24
C ASN A 439 -21.44 15.99 -28.61
N SER A 440 -20.69 15.17 -29.32
CA SER A 440 -20.22 15.44 -30.68
C SER A 440 -20.35 14.17 -31.53
N PRO A 441 -20.41 14.25 -32.87
CA PRO A 441 -20.45 13.09 -33.76
C PRO A 441 -19.30 12.10 -33.49
N SER A 442 -18.13 12.62 -33.13
CA SER A 442 -16.92 11.84 -32.87
C SER A 442 -16.96 11.06 -31.56
N ILE A 443 -17.98 11.26 -30.69
CA ILE A 443 -18.12 10.50 -29.43
C ILE A 443 -18.22 8.99 -29.72
N ALA A 444 -18.84 8.59 -30.83
CA ALA A 444 -18.93 7.21 -31.25
C ALA A 444 -17.56 6.52 -31.42
N LEU A 445 -16.53 7.31 -31.68
CA LEU A 445 -15.14 6.85 -31.85
C LEU A 445 -14.29 7.01 -30.58
N GLY A 446 -14.90 7.46 -29.46
CA GLY A 446 -14.24 7.57 -28.17
C GLY A 446 -13.24 8.72 -28.09
N THR A 447 -13.62 9.91 -28.58
CA THR A 447 -12.80 11.12 -28.50
C THR A 447 -12.84 11.82 -27.15
N SER A 448 -13.87 11.56 -26.32
CA SER A 448 -13.90 12.02 -24.93
C SER A 448 -13.02 11.15 -24.05
N GLU A 449 -12.25 11.80 -23.18
CA GLU A 449 -11.28 11.13 -22.33
C GLU A 449 -11.96 10.43 -21.14
N VAL A 450 -11.42 9.26 -20.77
CA VAL A 450 -11.86 8.48 -19.62
C VAL A 450 -10.65 7.89 -18.91
N ASN A 451 -10.80 7.43 -17.65
CA ASN A 451 -9.74 6.68 -16.99
C ASN A 451 -9.92 5.15 -17.16
N LEU A 452 -8.82 4.42 -16.97
CA LEU A 452 -8.80 2.98 -17.21
C LEU A 452 -9.73 2.21 -16.24
N LEU A 453 -9.85 2.66 -14.98
CA LEU A 453 -10.68 2.00 -13.98
C LEU A 453 -12.17 2.10 -14.33
N GLU A 454 -12.67 3.29 -14.69
CA GLU A 454 -14.08 3.46 -15.02
C GLU A 454 -14.47 2.73 -16.30
N LEU A 455 -13.60 2.75 -17.33
CA LEU A 455 -13.86 1.99 -18.56
C LEU A 455 -13.88 0.48 -18.29
N THR A 456 -12.94 -0.03 -17.49
CA THR A 456 -12.92 -1.45 -17.10
C THR A 456 -14.15 -1.83 -16.27
N GLY A 457 -14.60 -0.94 -15.38
CA GLY A 457 -15.84 -1.08 -14.61
C GLY A 457 -17.09 -1.14 -15.50
N ALA A 458 -17.12 -0.34 -16.58
CA ALA A 458 -18.23 -0.39 -17.53
C ALA A 458 -18.29 -1.73 -18.29
N TYR A 459 -17.14 -2.29 -18.70
CA TYR A 459 -17.09 -3.63 -19.28
C TYR A 459 -17.51 -4.72 -18.28
N ASN A 460 -17.26 -4.49 -17.00
CA ASN A 460 -17.68 -5.42 -15.94
C ASN A 460 -19.22 -5.55 -15.86
N VAL A 461 -19.97 -4.51 -16.18
CA VAL A 461 -21.44 -4.60 -16.24
C VAL A 461 -21.88 -5.68 -17.25
N VAL A 462 -21.26 -5.74 -18.42
CA VAL A 462 -21.53 -6.78 -19.43
C VAL A 462 -21.06 -8.15 -18.92
N ALA A 463 -19.84 -8.26 -18.40
CA ALA A 463 -19.29 -9.50 -17.86
C ALA A 463 -20.12 -10.06 -16.69
N ASN A 464 -20.81 -9.18 -15.93
CA ASN A 464 -21.69 -9.55 -14.81
C ASN A 464 -23.16 -9.72 -15.22
N GLY A 465 -23.42 -10.02 -16.50
CA GLY A 465 -24.77 -10.30 -16.98
C GLY A 465 -25.74 -9.11 -16.90
N GLY A 466 -25.23 -7.89 -17.03
CA GLY A 466 -26.00 -6.64 -17.03
C GLY A 466 -26.20 -6.02 -15.65
N ASN A 467 -25.65 -6.60 -14.58
CA ASN A 467 -25.73 -5.99 -13.26
C ASN A 467 -24.64 -4.93 -13.10
N GLY A 468 -25.02 -3.74 -12.68
CA GLY A 468 -24.13 -2.63 -12.40
C GLY A 468 -23.15 -2.96 -11.27
N VAL A 469 -21.95 -2.43 -11.35
CA VAL A 469 -20.92 -2.60 -10.32
C VAL A 469 -20.33 -1.26 -9.90
N TRP A 470 -20.00 -1.13 -8.61
CA TRP A 470 -19.18 -0.05 -8.11
C TRP A 470 -17.76 -0.57 -7.91
N THR A 471 -16.81 -0.02 -8.65
CA THR A 471 -15.40 -0.36 -8.46
C THR A 471 -14.94 0.02 -7.05
N HIS A 472 -14.31 -0.92 -6.35
CA HIS A 472 -13.92 -0.74 -4.95
C HIS A 472 -12.67 -1.55 -4.59
N GLY A 473 -12.02 -1.14 -3.49
CA GLY A 473 -10.84 -1.83 -2.98
C GLY A 473 -10.94 -2.18 -1.50
N VAL A 474 -11.89 -1.58 -0.75
CA VAL A 474 -12.10 -1.87 0.67
C VAL A 474 -13.22 -2.89 0.85
N ARG A 475 -12.95 -3.95 1.61
CA ARG A 475 -13.94 -4.94 2.04
C ARG A 475 -14.51 -4.59 3.41
N LEU A 476 -13.63 -4.35 4.38
CA LEU A 476 -13.99 -3.92 5.72
C LEU A 476 -12.84 -3.11 6.36
N ILE A 477 -13.18 -2.33 7.37
CA ILE A 477 -12.24 -1.62 8.22
C ILE A 477 -12.56 -1.99 9.66
N GLU A 478 -11.55 -2.39 10.41
CA GLU A 478 -11.62 -2.70 11.84
C GLU A 478 -10.52 -1.92 12.58
N ASN A 479 -10.72 -1.64 13.87
CA ASN A 479 -9.64 -1.14 14.71
C ASN A 479 -8.76 -2.31 15.20
N ILE A 480 -7.67 -2.01 15.93
CA ILE A 480 -6.74 -3.05 16.40
C ILE A 480 -7.37 -3.98 17.47
N GLU A 481 -8.44 -3.56 18.13
CA GLU A 481 -9.23 -4.36 19.06
C GLU A 481 -10.16 -5.34 18.32
N GLY A 482 -10.29 -5.18 16.99
CA GLY A 482 -11.14 -6.00 16.12
C GLY A 482 -12.60 -5.52 16.09
N GLU A 483 -12.87 -4.29 16.51
CA GLU A 483 -14.18 -3.67 16.35
C GLU A 483 -14.39 -3.26 14.88
N LEU A 484 -15.54 -3.61 14.33
CA LEU A 484 -15.88 -3.35 12.94
C LEU A 484 -16.39 -1.91 12.78
N LEU A 485 -15.61 -1.07 12.09
CA LEU A 485 -15.92 0.33 11.82
C LEU A 485 -16.63 0.53 10.48
N TYR A 486 -16.29 -0.28 9.49
CA TYR A 486 -16.91 -0.25 8.17
C TYR A 486 -16.98 -1.64 7.57
N LEU A 487 -18.14 -1.97 6.99
CA LEU A 487 -18.34 -3.17 6.19
C LEU A 487 -19.02 -2.78 4.88
N ARG A 488 -18.38 -3.12 3.76
CA ARG A 488 -19.00 -2.89 2.46
C ARG A 488 -20.27 -3.72 2.30
N LYS A 489 -21.37 -3.05 1.96
CA LYS A 489 -22.67 -3.66 1.65
C LYS A 489 -23.02 -3.40 0.19
N GLY A 490 -23.41 -4.45 -0.53
CA GLY A 490 -23.82 -4.37 -1.94
C GLY A 490 -22.65 -4.22 -2.92
N PHE A 491 -22.94 -4.47 -4.19
CA PHE A 491 -21.92 -4.52 -5.26
C PHE A 491 -22.15 -3.46 -6.32
N GLY A 492 -23.36 -2.90 -6.46
CA GLY A 492 -23.68 -1.94 -7.49
C GLY A 492 -25.11 -1.43 -7.42
N PRO A 493 -25.51 -0.62 -8.40
CA PRO A 493 -26.84 0.03 -8.44
C PRO A 493 -27.98 -0.91 -8.89
N GLY A 494 -27.71 -2.21 -9.03
CA GLY A 494 -28.69 -3.16 -9.56
C GLY A 494 -28.52 -3.41 -11.05
N ARG A 495 -29.57 -3.90 -11.71
CA ARG A 495 -29.55 -4.24 -13.15
C ARG A 495 -29.57 -2.98 -14.02
N ILE A 496 -28.58 -2.86 -14.92
CA ILE A 496 -28.43 -1.76 -15.88
C ILE A 496 -28.78 -2.23 -17.30
N LEU A 497 -28.43 -3.47 -17.64
CA LEU A 497 -28.75 -4.10 -18.92
C LEU A 497 -29.64 -5.33 -18.69
N ASP A 498 -30.58 -5.58 -19.58
CA ASP A 498 -31.28 -6.86 -19.58
C ASP A 498 -30.34 -8.02 -19.99
N GLU A 499 -30.75 -9.25 -19.70
CA GLU A 499 -29.93 -10.44 -19.96
C GLU A 499 -29.67 -10.65 -21.47
N LYS A 500 -30.66 -10.36 -22.32
CA LYS A 500 -30.57 -10.53 -23.78
C LYS A 500 -29.55 -9.55 -24.34
N THR A 501 -29.63 -8.27 -23.99
CA THR A 501 -28.69 -7.23 -24.43
C THR A 501 -27.27 -7.55 -23.95
N SER A 502 -27.10 -7.91 -22.67
CA SER A 502 -25.78 -8.30 -22.13
C SER A 502 -25.20 -9.52 -22.85
N HIS A 503 -26.04 -10.52 -23.17
CA HIS A 503 -25.62 -11.70 -23.90
C HIS A 503 -25.22 -11.38 -25.34
N SER A 504 -26.05 -10.63 -26.07
CA SER A 504 -25.74 -10.21 -27.45
C SER A 504 -24.45 -9.38 -27.51
N MET A 505 -24.25 -8.46 -26.53
CA MET A 505 -23.02 -7.70 -26.44
C MET A 505 -21.80 -8.58 -26.14
N THR A 506 -21.95 -9.60 -25.31
CA THR A 506 -20.88 -10.57 -25.04
C THR A 506 -20.49 -11.31 -26.32
N GLN A 507 -21.44 -11.72 -27.16
CA GLN A 507 -21.18 -12.33 -28.46
C GLN A 507 -20.40 -11.41 -29.40
N LEU A 508 -20.76 -10.12 -29.49
CA LEU A 508 -20.00 -9.15 -30.29
C LEU A 508 -18.57 -8.98 -29.80
N LEU A 509 -18.36 -9.01 -28.49
CA LEU A 509 -17.04 -8.93 -27.87
C LEU A 509 -16.20 -10.22 -28.05
N GLU A 510 -16.83 -11.40 -28.05
CA GLU A 510 -16.19 -12.67 -28.40
C GLU A 510 -15.74 -12.67 -29.86
N GLU A 511 -16.62 -12.21 -30.75
CA GLU A 511 -16.32 -12.12 -32.19
C GLU A 511 -15.12 -11.19 -32.48
N THR A 512 -14.97 -10.12 -31.71
CA THR A 512 -13.80 -9.23 -31.78
C THR A 512 -12.48 -9.99 -31.55
N ILE A 513 -12.47 -10.97 -30.66
CA ILE A 513 -11.28 -11.79 -30.36
C ILE A 513 -11.11 -12.92 -31.38
N LEU A 514 -12.20 -13.57 -31.79
CA LEU A 514 -12.15 -14.72 -32.71
C LEU A 514 -11.77 -14.29 -34.13
N ASN A 515 -12.45 -13.30 -34.66
CA ASN A 515 -12.36 -12.93 -36.09
C ASN A 515 -11.96 -11.46 -36.30
N GLY A 516 -11.97 -10.63 -35.24
CA GLY A 516 -11.77 -9.18 -35.32
C GLY A 516 -10.37 -8.69 -34.97
N THR A 517 -10.33 -7.48 -34.43
CA THR A 517 -9.10 -6.73 -34.10
C THR A 517 -8.40 -7.24 -32.85
N GLY A 518 -9.05 -8.08 -32.04
CA GLY A 518 -8.58 -8.56 -30.74
C GLY A 518 -7.87 -9.93 -30.75
N LYS A 519 -7.52 -10.50 -31.92
CA LYS A 519 -6.97 -11.86 -32.05
C LYS A 519 -5.78 -12.16 -31.13
N ASN A 520 -4.91 -11.19 -30.86
CA ASN A 520 -3.76 -11.35 -29.96
C ASN A 520 -4.15 -11.49 -28.47
N ALA A 521 -5.41 -11.24 -28.13
CA ALA A 521 -5.92 -11.49 -26.79
C ALA A 521 -6.43 -12.92 -26.59
N MET A 522 -6.46 -13.75 -27.64
CA MET A 522 -6.95 -15.13 -27.56
C MET A 522 -6.13 -15.96 -26.57
N ILE A 523 -6.84 -16.68 -25.72
CA ILE A 523 -6.27 -17.63 -24.76
C ILE A 523 -7.06 -18.95 -24.82
N ASN A 524 -6.56 -19.99 -24.15
CA ASN A 524 -7.21 -21.31 -24.19
C ASN A 524 -8.45 -21.39 -23.27
N ARG A 525 -9.39 -20.45 -23.44
CA ARG A 525 -10.72 -20.41 -22.79
C ARG A 525 -11.60 -19.33 -23.41
N PRO A 526 -12.94 -19.40 -23.24
CA PRO A 526 -13.84 -18.35 -23.68
C PRO A 526 -13.48 -16.99 -23.06
N VAL A 527 -13.31 -15.99 -23.91
CA VAL A 527 -12.99 -14.61 -23.54
C VAL A 527 -13.63 -13.63 -24.50
N ALA A 528 -13.99 -12.48 -23.99
CA ALA A 528 -14.62 -11.41 -24.75
C ALA A 528 -13.88 -10.09 -24.49
N GLY A 529 -13.80 -9.20 -25.49
CA GLY A 529 -13.10 -7.95 -25.30
C GLY A 529 -13.06 -7.04 -26.53
N LYS A 530 -12.53 -5.83 -26.35
CA LYS A 530 -12.46 -4.82 -27.39
C LYS A 530 -11.13 -4.08 -27.37
N THR A 531 -10.60 -3.82 -28.55
CA THR A 531 -9.45 -2.95 -28.79
C THR A 531 -9.86 -1.48 -28.84
N GLY A 532 -9.03 -0.61 -28.34
CA GLY A 532 -9.11 0.84 -28.49
C GLY A 532 -7.79 1.39 -29.02
N THR A 533 -7.88 2.32 -29.95
CA THR A 533 -6.72 3.08 -30.44
C THR A 533 -7.20 4.49 -30.74
N SER A 534 -6.58 5.49 -30.12
CA SER A 534 -6.91 6.89 -30.37
C SER A 534 -6.25 7.40 -31.65
N GLN A 535 -6.70 8.57 -32.13
CA GLN A 535 -6.10 9.22 -33.27
C GLN A 535 -4.59 9.44 -33.08
N SER A 536 -3.83 9.35 -34.17
CA SER A 536 -2.37 9.50 -34.16
C SER A 536 -1.63 8.52 -33.26
N LEU A 537 -2.24 7.38 -32.86
CA LEU A 537 -1.62 6.34 -32.01
C LEU A 537 -1.11 6.90 -30.66
N ARG A 538 -1.83 7.81 -30.02
CA ARG A 538 -1.45 8.38 -28.72
C ARG A 538 -1.79 7.46 -27.57
N ASP A 539 -2.94 6.78 -27.67
CA ASP A 539 -3.44 5.82 -26.68
C ASP A 539 -3.78 4.50 -27.33
N ALA A 540 -3.43 3.42 -26.68
CA ALA A 540 -3.76 2.07 -27.10
C ALA A 540 -4.35 1.30 -25.91
N TRP A 541 -5.53 0.69 -26.11
CA TRP A 541 -6.31 0.03 -25.08
C TRP A 541 -6.70 -1.39 -25.46
N PHE A 542 -6.81 -2.23 -24.47
CA PHE A 542 -7.58 -3.46 -24.57
C PHE A 542 -8.35 -3.67 -23.28
N VAL A 543 -9.66 -3.83 -23.37
CA VAL A 543 -10.51 -4.19 -22.23
C VAL A 543 -11.25 -5.46 -22.57
N GLY A 544 -11.14 -6.45 -21.71
CA GLY A 544 -11.77 -7.76 -21.94
C GLY A 544 -11.96 -8.54 -20.65
N PHE A 545 -12.69 -9.64 -20.75
CA PHE A 545 -13.07 -10.44 -19.60
C PHE A 545 -13.12 -11.95 -19.93
N SER A 546 -13.02 -12.73 -18.87
CA SER A 546 -13.39 -14.14 -18.80
C SER A 546 -14.60 -14.32 -17.89
N SER A 547 -14.99 -15.54 -17.62
CA SER A 547 -16.01 -15.86 -16.60
C SER A 547 -15.63 -15.46 -15.18
N ASP A 548 -14.37 -15.13 -14.90
CA ASP A 548 -13.85 -14.94 -13.54
C ASP A 548 -13.45 -13.51 -13.23
N MET A 549 -12.99 -12.76 -14.24
CA MET A 549 -12.44 -11.41 -14.04
C MET A 549 -12.49 -10.56 -15.31
N VAL A 550 -12.47 -9.24 -15.09
CA VAL A 550 -12.37 -8.22 -16.13
C VAL A 550 -11.03 -7.53 -16.02
N THR A 551 -10.34 -7.36 -17.14
CA THR A 551 -9.01 -6.75 -17.18
C THR A 551 -8.94 -5.65 -18.21
N GLY A 552 -8.51 -4.46 -17.79
CA GLY A 552 -8.24 -3.33 -18.65
C GLY A 552 -6.73 -3.06 -18.75
N VAL A 553 -6.25 -2.79 -19.96
CA VAL A 553 -4.84 -2.48 -20.25
C VAL A 553 -4.76 -1.21 -21.10
N TRP A 554 -3.80 -0.36 -20.77
CA TRP A 554 -3.49 0.86 -21.50
C TRP A 554 -2.00 1.00 -21.76
N PHE A 555 -1.64 1.54 -22.93
CA PHE A 555 -0.31 2.01 -23.30
C PHE A 555 -0.40 3.43 -23.86
N GLY A 556 0.59 4.28 -23.53
CA GLY A 556 0.65 5.66 -24.01
C GLY A 556 1.89 6.41 -23.52
N ASN A 557 1.91 7.70 -23.76
CA ASN A 557 2.94 8.62 -23.30
C ASN A 557 2.31 9.72 -22.43
N ASP A 558 2.93 10.05 -21.28
CA ASP A 558 2.42 11.07 -20.38
C ASP A 558 2.35 12.46 -21.02
N ASN A 559 3.26 12.75 -21.94
CA ASN A 559 3.32 13.99 -22.72
C ASN A 559 2.44 13.99 -23.98
N ASP A 560 1.56 13.00 -24.11
CA ASP A 560 0.63 12.85 -25.25
C ASP A 560 1.30 12.70 -26.63
N SER A 561 2.60 12.39 -26.69
CA SER A 561 3.30 12.14 -27.95
C SER A 561 2.84 10.82 -28.60
N PRO A 562 2.74 10.78 -29.94
CA PRO A 562 2.36 9.58 -30.67
C PRO A 562 3.31 8.39 -30.43
N MET A 563 2.74 7.19 -30.35
CA MET A 563 3.51 5.96 -30.30
C MET A 563 3.79 5.43 -31.72
N LYS A 564 4.90 4.69 -31.90
CA LYS A 564 5.24 4.06 -33.19
C LYS A 564 4.72 2.62 -33.21
N LYS A 565 3.76 2.33 -34.07
CA LYS A 565 3.19 0.96 -34.31
C LYS A 565 2.58 0.31 -33.06
N VAL A 566 2.09 1.10 -32.08
CA VAL A 566 1.38 0.60 -30.90
C VAL A 566 -0.11 0.83 -31.10
N THR A 567 -0.88 -0.24 -31.14
CA THR A 567 -2.34 -0.23 -31.30
C THR A 567 -2.98 -1.15 -30.26
N GLY A 568 -4.28 -1.00 -30.03
CA GLY A 568 -5.01 -1.86 -29.08
C GLY A 568 -4.93 -3.33 -29.38
N GLY A 569 -4.82 -3.70 -30.67
CA GLY A 569 -4.72 -5.08 -31.13
C GLY A 569 -3.33 -5.72 -30.96
N ASN A 570 -2.30 -4.98 -30.61
CA ASN A 570 -0.96 -5.54 -30.36
C ASN A 570 -0.53 -5.40 -28.88
N ALA A 571 0.21 -4.36 -28.47
CA ALA A 571 0.78 -4.29 -27.12
C ALA A 571 -0.24 -4.54 -25.99
N PRO A 572 -1.40 -3.84 -25.91
CA PRO A 572 -2.38 -4.06 -24.87
C PRO A 572 -3.00 -5.45 -24.92
N ALA A 573 -3.38 -5.94 -26.12
CA ALA A 573 -3.98 -7.27 -26.28
C ALA A 573 -3.00 -8.40 -25.91
N ILE A 574 -1.71 -8.26 -26.27
CA ILE A 574 -0.66 -9.22 -25.92
C ILE A 574 -0.39 -9.22 -24.42
N LEU A 575 -0.32 -8.05 -23.78
CA LEU A 575 -0.16 -7.95 -22.33
C LEU A 575 -1.35 -8.56 -21.60
N TRP A 576 -2.56 -8.25 -22.05
CA TRP A 576 -3.78 -8.85 -21.53
C TRP A 576 -3.75 -10.37 -21.61
N SER A 577 -3.39 -10.92 -22.76
CA SER A 577 -3.28 -12.37 -22.99
C SER A 577 -2.21 -13.03 -22.11
N ASP A 578 -1.00 -12.45 -21.99
CA ASP A 578 0.08 -12.98 -21.14
C ASP A 578 -0.35 -13.00 -19.66
N PHE A 579 -0.96 -11.91 -19.18
CA PHE A 579 -1.50 -11.85 -17.82
C PHE A 579 -2.62 -12.88 -17.61
N MET A 580 -3.64 -12.91 -18.48
CA MET A 580 -4.81 -13.77 -18.30
C MET A 580 -4.43 -15.27 -18.36
N LYS A 581 -3.47 -15.67 -19.20
CA LYS A 581 -2.92 -17.03 -19.20
C LYS A 581 -2.32 -17.41 -17.85
N LYS A 582 -1.54 -16.51 -17.24
CA LYS A 582 -0.94 -16.71 -15.92
C LYS A 582 -1.99 -16.71 -14.80
N ALA A 583 -2.96 -15.78 -14.86
CA ALA A 583 -4.01 -15.63 -13.88
C ALA A 583 -4.94 -16.84 -13.81
N HIS A 584 -5.15 -17.52 -14.93
CA HIS A 584 -6.04 -18.67 -15.03
C HIS A 584 -5.34 -20.03 -14.93
N LYS A 585 -4.02 -20.06 -14.72
CA LYS A 585 -3.30 -21.34 -14.59
C LYS A 585 -3.87 -22.13 -13.41
N GLY A 586 -4.33 -23.36 -13.69
CA GLY A 586 -4.94 -24.25 -12.69
C GLY A 586 -6.42 -23.97 -12.36
N ARG A 587 -7.07 -22.99 -13.03
CA ARG A 587 -8.51 -22.73 -12.88
C ARG A 587 -9.30 -23.49 -13.93
N PRO A 588 -10.51 -24.00 -13.61
CA PRO A 588 -11.37 -24.67 -14.57
C PRO A 588 -11.76 -23.72 -15.71
N ILE A 589 -12.02 -24.29 -16.89
CA ILE A 589 -12.54 -23.52 -18.02
C ILE A 589 -14.05 -23.47 -17.88
N THR A 590 -14.59 -22.25 -17.76
CA THR A 590 -16.04 -21.99 -17.62
C THR A 590 -16.53 -21.12 -18.77
N SER A 591 -17.79 -21.30 -19.16
CA SER A 591 -18.47 -20.52 -20.20
C SER A 591 -18.65 -19.07 -19.72
N LEU A 592 -18.70 -18.12 -20.66
CA LEU A 592 -19.13 -16.73 -20.38
C LEU A 592 -20.64 -16.63 -20.09
N LYS A 593 -21.42 -17.65 -20.45
CA LYS A 593 -22.82 -17.76 -20.05
C LYS A 593 -22.89 -18.16 -18.58
N LYS A 594 -23.53 -17.35 -17.74
CA LYS A 594 -23.87 -17.74 -16.38
C LYS A 594 -25.26 -18.35 -16.37
N ASP A 595 -25.37 -19.60 -15.97
CA ASP A 595 -26.66 -20.17 -15.57
C ASP A 595 -27.14 -19.48 -14.30
N LYS A 596 -28.48 -19.30 -14.17
CA LYS A 596 -29.12 -18.62 -13.03
C LYS A 596 -28.76 -19.17 -11.65
N SER A 597 -28.19 -20.40 -11.59
CA SER A 597 -27.77 -21.09 -10.36
C SER A 597 -26.47 -20.58 -9.73
N ASP A 598 -25.56 -19.92 -10.50
CA ASP A 598 -24.22 -19.58 -10.03
C ASP A 598 -24.07 -18.19 -9.41
N ILE A 599 -25.11 -17.33 -9.49
CA ILE A 599 -25.04 -15.93 -9.05
C ILE A 599 -25.20 -15.79 -7.53
N SER A 600 -25.67 -16.83 -6.82
CA SER A 600 -25.89 -16.76 -5.38
C SER A 600 -24.93 -17.68 -4.64
N SER A 601 -23.99 -17.17 -3.92
CA SER A 601 -23.58 -17.82 -2.68
C SER A 601 -22.13 -18.17 -2.37
N SER A 602 -21.17 -18.17 -3.27
CA SER A 602 -19.92 -18.84 -2.88
C SER A 602 -18.99 -18.04 -1.95
N ASN A 603 -18.96 -16.71 -2.00
CA ASN A 603 -18.01 -15.94 -1.19
C ASN A 603 -18.65 -15.23 0.02
N PHE A 604 -19.92 -14.76 -0.11
CA PHE A 604 -20.56 -14.03 1.00
C PHE A 604 -21.01 -14.94 2.15
N LYS A 605 -21.39 -16.20 1.85
CA LYS A 605 -21.75 -17.20 2.89
C LYS A 605 -20.54 -17.64 3.72
N LYS A 606 -19.35 -17.73 3.11
CA LYS A 606 -18.14 -18.14 3.81
C LYS A 606 -17.67 -17.05 4.79
N ASP A 607 -17.67 -15.79 4.33
CA ASP A 607 -17.29 -14.65 5.16
C ASP A 607 -18.32 -14.37 6.28
N LYS A 608 -19.62 -14.46 5.96
CA LYS A 608 -20.71 -14.30 6.95
C LYS A 608 -20.71 -15.40 8.01
N LYS A 609 -20.37 -16.64 7.62
CA LYS A 609 -20.28 -17.79 8.54
C LYS A 609 -19.04 -17.69 9.44
N THR A 610 -17.92 -17.20 8.93
CA THR A 610 -16.69 -16.97 9.67
C THR A 610 -16.80 -15.77 10.62
N LEU A 611 -17.44 -14.67 10.17
CA LEU A 611 -17.76 -13.51 11.00
C LEU A 611 -18.80 -13.84 12.09
N LYS A 612 -19.84 -14.61 11.74
CA LYS A 612 -20.85 -15.03 12.73
C LYS A 612 -20.27 -15.98 13.78
N LYS A 613 -19.35 -16.89 13.41
CA LYS A 613 -18.60 -17.72 14.36
C LYS A 613 -17.70 -16.91 15.29
N LYS A 614 -16.97 -15.90 14.76
CA LYS A 614 -16.13 -15.01 15.59
C LYS A 614 -16.95 -14.12 16.52
N LEU A 615 -18.11 -13.62 16.08
CA LEU A 615 -19.03 -12.84 16.91
C LEU A 615 -19.67 -13.69 18.02
N ILE A 616 -20.05 -14.94 17.74
CA ILE A 616 -20.62 -15.85 18.74
C ILE A 616 -19.56 -16.24 19.78
N GLN A 617 -18.35 -16.61 19.37
CA GLN A 617 -17.23 -16.90 20.29
C GLN A 617 -16.82 -15.71 21.16
N LYS A 618 -16.90 -14.47 20.63
CA LYS A 618 -16.57 -13.26 21.39
C LYS A 618 -17.67 -12.91 22.40
N ASN A 619 -18.94 -13.14 22.07
CA ASN A 619 -20.06 -12.91 22.97
C ASN A 619 -20.14 -13.96 24.09
N GLU A 620 -19.82 -15.23 23.80
CA GLU A 620 -19.71 -16.28 24.83
C GLU A 620 -18.59 -15.95 25.83
N GLY A 621 -17.40 -15.54 25.36
CA GLY A 621 -16.31 -15.14 26.23
C GLY A 621 -16.56 -13.86 27.04
N LEU A 622 -17.40 -12.94 26.56
CA LEU A 622 -17.80 -11.73 27.31
C LEU A 622 -18.85 -12.06 28.38
N PHE A 623 -19.78 -12.95 28.06
CA PHE A 623 -20.82 -13.42 28.98
C PHE A 623 -20.22 -14.21 30.16
N ASP A 624 -19.26 -15.08 29.87
CA ASP A 624 -18.51 -15.83 30.90
C ASP A 624 -17.66 -14.93 31.81
N ARG A 625 -17.08 -13.86 31.28
CA ARG A 625 -16.36 -12.84 32.09
C ARG A 625 -17.30 -12.01 32.96
N LEU A 626 -18.49 -11.65 32.46
CA LEU A 626 -19.50 -10.93 33.24
C LEU A 626 -20.06 -11.81 34.37
N ILE A 627 -20.34 -13.08 34.10
CA ILE A 627 -20.84 -14.02 35.12
C ILE A 627 -19.75 -14.29 36.18
N ASN A 628 -18.51 -14.49 35.80
CA ASN A 628 -17.40 -14.71 36.75
C ASN A 628 -17.03 -13.46 37.57
N ASN A 629 -17.35 -12.24 37.07
CA ASN A 629 -17.21 -11.00 37.87
C ASN A 629 -18.41 -10.72 38.77
N LEU A 630 -19.57 -11.32 38.51
CA LEU A 630 -20.77 -11.21 39.37
C LEU A 630 -20.80 -12.29 40.46
N LEU A 631 -19.99 -13.34 40.33
CA LEU A 631 -19.87 -14.44 41.32
C LEU A 631 -18.63 -14.34 42.22
N ARG A 632 -17.85 -13.26 42.10
CA ARG A 632 -16.81 -12.81 43.01
C ARG A 632 -17.24 -11.51 43.69
#